data_52c73c55cac97cbd88d1b4773c1da1c0
#
_entry.id   52c73c55cac97cbd88d1b4773c1da1c0
#
_cell.length_a   1.000
_cell.length_b   1.000
_cell.length_c   1.000
_cell.angle_alpha   90.00
_cell.angle_beta   90.00
_cell.angle_gamma   90.00
#
_symmetry.space_group_name_H-M   'P 1'
#
loop_
_entity.id
_entity.type
_entity.pdbx_description
1 polymer ?
#
loop_
_entity_poly.entity_id
_entity_poly.type
_entity_poly.pdbx_seq_one_letter_code
_entity_poly.pdbx_strand_id
1 'polypeptide(L)'
;MEINMKNKVPMINIIIIALFNYVFLGTEYMYDNMMLYVINSNGVVNAQNYILGVSVAGFLMYPLLKRVYRKNNNMLLLHIFKVCVVITGIICIAVMGTHSSYVSIFISGCVFFAIMGIVGSAVHYSLAVNISNYSMPVSYAIGIAYALGVLIQFIANNIVNNNLAESIMLCVGLIVLVYYGFGTDSVAANSARAADGRASYIVYKNEKTAGITLIIIVALMTCIFSTLDNAVTLVHAEGSVDIGQTPRVILAVSGLVAGYVFGINKGAFINIIMYCVTLLSVMCVAVIELGGPFMIGLVAFYMSAGFFVVYFTTMFIQFSYNTDIPELWAGMGRAVNNAGAVITSFTSVLLLSSANTMIISVVALVLFALISVAIYAYSTQLVISVKEPVSTEPAVNYKLERFVQAYSLTEREKEVLQVLTESDGNVSELASTLCMSRSALYRHISAINEKTDTSSRIGLIQFYYSWSEN
;
A
#
# COMPACT_ATOMS: atom_id res chain seq x y z
N MET A 1 -4.69 -15.38 32.04
CA MET A 1 -3.99 -14.29 31.38
C MET A 1 -3.85 -14.66 29.89
N GLU A 2 -4.98 -14.72 29.19
CA GLU A 2 -5.04 -14.95 27.74
C GLU A 2 -4.74 -13.63 27.03
N ILE A 3 -3.47 -13.39 26.75
CA ILE A 3 -3.06 -12.26 25.90
C ILE A 3 -3.55 -12.59 24.50
N ASN A 4 -4.56 -11.86 24.11
CA ASN A 4 -5.36 -11.93 22.90
C ASN A 4 -4.48 -12.17 21.66
N MET A 5 -4.46 -13.40 21.14
CA MET A 5 -3.68 -13.79 19.94
C MET A 5 -4.07 -12.98 18.68
N LYS A 6 -5.25 -12.38 18.65
CA LYS A 6 -5.71 -11.52 17.55
C LYS A 6 -4.85 -10.27 17.30
N ASN A 7 -4.13 -9.76 18.32
CA ASN A 7 -3.30 -8.55 18.18
C ASN A 7 -1.82 -8.85 17.82
N LYS A 8 -1.39 -10.12 17.82
CA LYS A 8 0.02 -10.48 17.54
C LYS A 8 0.35 -10.55 16.04
N VAL A 9 -0.59 -11.01 15.22
CA VAL A 9 -0.38 -11.18 13.78
C VAL A 9 -0.12 -9.84 13.07
N PRO A 10 -0.82 -8.73 13.36
CA PRO A 10 -0.54 -7.44 12.77
C PRO A 10 0.88 -6.93 13.05
N MET A 11 1.37 -7.03 14.29
CA MET A 11 2.71 -6.56 14.66
C MET A 11 3.84 -7.29 13.93
N ILE A 12 3.75 -8.60 13.77
CA ILE A 12 4.76 -9.40 13.06
C ILE A 12 4.89 -8.92 11.61
N ASN A 13 3.79 -8.69 10.90
CA ASN A 13 3.83 -8.24 9.51
C ASN A 13 4.43 -6.83 9.38
N ILE A 14 4.15 -5.92 10.32
CA ILE A 14 4.78 -4.58 10.35
C ILE A 14 6.29 -4.71 10.51
N ILE A 15 6.75 -5.55 11.44
CA ILE A 15 8.18 -5.79 11.69
C ILE A 15 8.86 -6.40 10.44
N ILE A 16 8.20 -7.36 9.78
CA ILE A 16 8.75 -8.02 8.59
C ILE A 16 8.90 -7.01 7.44
N ILE A 17 7.91 -6.14 7.21
CA ILE A 17 8.02 -5.08 6.18
C ILE A 17 9.07 -4.03 6.58
N ALA A 18 9.18 -3.69 7.86
CA ALA A 18 10.25 -2.80 8.33
C ALA A 18 11.63 -3.40 8.07
N LEU A 19 11.83 -4.68 8.38
CA LEU A 19 13.06 -5.40 8.08
C LEU A 19 13.31 -5.49 6.57
N PHE A 20 12.28 -5.70 5.75
CA PHE A 20 12.43 -5.68 4.30
C PHE A 20 12.95 -4.31 3.82
N ASN A 21 12.34 -3.21 4.26
CA ASN A 21 12.79 -1.87 3.89
C ASN A 21 14.20 -1.59 4.40
N TYR A 22 14.54 -2.01 5.64
CA TYR A 22 15.88 -1.87 6.19
C TYR A 22 16.94 -2.61 5.35
N VAL A 23 16.70 -3.90 5.08
CA VAL A 23 17.67 -4.73 4.35
C VAL A 23 17.79 -4.27 2.90
N PHE A 24 16.67 -3.92 2.25
CA PHE A 24 16.67 -3.44 0.87
C PHE A 24 17.42 -2.11 0.73
N LEU A 25 17.03 -1.09 1.48
CA LEU A 25 17.64 0.24 1.39
C LEU A 25 19.04 0.30 2.00
N GLY A 26 19.33 -0.49 3.05
CA GLY A 26 20.65 -0.57 3.65
C GLY A 26 21.66 -1.22 2.72
N THR A 27 21.27 -2.30 2.04
CA THR A 27 22.16 -2.95 1.06
C THR A 27 22.33 -2.10 -0.21
N GLU A 28 21.30 -1.37 -0.65
CA GLU A 28 21.40 -0.40 -1.73
C GLU A 28 22.44 0.68 -1.40
N TYR A 29 22.34 1.30 -0.24
CA TYR A 29 23.29 2.29 0.22
C TYR A 29 24.72 1.75 0.34
N MET A 30 24.91 0.54 0.89
CA MET A 30 26.21 -0.12 0.96
C MET A 30 26.77 -0.38 -0.45
N TYR A 31 25.93 -0.84 -1.37
CA TYR A 31 26.30 -1.09 -2.76
C TYR A 31 26.78 0.19 -3.46
N ASP A 32 26.04 1.30 -3.34
CA ASP A 32 26.37 2.57 -3.95
C ASP A 32 27.71 3.10 -3.42
N ASN A 33 27.93 3.05 -2.10
CA ASN A 33 29.18 3.44 -1.49
C ASN A 33 30.36 2.57 -1.99
N MET A 34 30.19 1.25 -2.09
CA MET A 34 31.26 0.38 -2.58
C MET A 34 31.54 0.59 -4.08
N MET A 35 30.50 0.86 -4.87
CA MET A 35 30.66 1.20 -6.29
C MET A 35 31.44 2.49 -6.51
N LEU A 36 31.30 3.50 -5.64
CA LEU A 36 32.06 4.75 -5.70
C LEU A 36 33.58 4.55 -5.64
N TYR A 37 34.06 3.48 -5.02
CA TYR A 37 35.51 3.19 -4.99
C TYR A 37 36.04 2.63 -6.33
N VAL A 38 35.17 2.15 -7.21
CA VAL A 38 35.58 1.41 -8.42
C VAL A 38 35.14 2.07 -9.71
N ILE A 39 34.14 2.97 -9.70
CA ILE A 39 33.64 3.67 -10.87
C ILE A 39 33.30 5.13 -10.57
N ASN A 40 33.04 5.94 -11.62
CA ASN A 40 32.64 7.33 -11.50
C ASN A 40 31.19 7.50 -11.05
N SER A 41 30.81 8.70 -10.61
CA SER A 41 29.47 9.02 -10.08
C SER A 41 28.32 8.67 -11.03
N ASN A 42 28.43 8.97 -12.32
CA ASN A 42 27.42 8.59 -13.32
C ASN A 42 27.29 7.06 -13.46
N GLY A 43 28.42 6.34 -13.33
CA GLY A 43 28.44 4.90 -13.33
C GLY A 43 27.71 4.29 -12.14
N VAL A 44 27.81 4.90 -10.95
CA VAL A 44 27.09 4.45 -9.74
C VAL A 44 25.58 4.53 -9.96
N VAL A 45 25.07 5.67 -10.44
CA VAL A 45 23.62 5.84 -10.75
C VAL A 45 23.13 4.76 -11.72
N ASN A 46 23.90 4.49 -12.78
CA ASN A 46 23.52 3.43 -13.72
C ASN A 46 23.56 2.04 -13.08
N ALA A 47 24.61 1.73 -12.28
CA ALA A 47 24.74 0.45 -11.61
C ALA A 47 23.60 0.22 -10.59
N GLN A 48 23.21 1.24 -9.82
CA GLN A 48 22.06 1.21 -8.92
C GLN A 48 20.77 0.90 -9.70
N ASN A 49 20.52 1.59 -10.81
CA ASN A 49 19.33 1.33 -11.61
C ASN A 49 19.31 -0.10 -12.19
N TYR A 50 20.47 -0.68 -12.56
CA TYR A 50 20.53 -2.08 -13.02
C TYR A 50 20.14 -3.07 -11.92
N ILE A 51 20.65 -2.93 -10.70
CA ILE A 51 20.27 -3.83 -9.59
C ILE A 51 18.78 -3.69 -9.23
N LEU A 52 18.24 -2.48 -9.26
CA LEU A 52 16.79 -2.27 -9.09
C LEU A 52 15.99 -2.95 -10.20
N GLY A 53 16.45 -2.88 -11.45
CA GLY A 53 15.83 -3.56 -12.58
C GLY A 53 15.83 -5.09 -12.43
N VAL A 54 16.94 -5.67 -11.97
CA VAL A 54 17.01 -7.11 -11.72
C VAL A 54 16.05 -7.53 -10.60
N SER A 55 15.82 -6.70 -9.60
CA SER A 55 14.85 -6.99 -8.54
C SER A 55 13.42 -7.17 -9.08
N VAL A 56 13.07 -6.52 -10.19
CA VAL A 56 11.75 -6.66 -10.86
C VAL A 56 11.52 -8.12 -11.27
N ALA A 57 12.53 -8.76 -11.85
CA ALA A 57 12.43 -10.18 -12.19
C ALA A 57 12.15 -11.03 -10.94
N GLY A 58 12.80 -10.72 -9.81
CA GLY A 58 12.53 -11.37 -8.53
C GLY A 58 11.08 -11.20 -8.07
N PHE A 59 10.55 -9.98 -8.10
CA PHE A 59 9.14 -9.72 -7.74
C PHE A 59 8.17 -10.54 -8.59
N LEU A 60 8.42 -10.66 -9.89
CA LEU A 60 7.57 -11.40 -10.83
C LEU A 60 7.74 -12.93 -10.74
N MET A 61 8.89 -13.41 -10.22
CA MET A 61 9.13 -14.84 -10.05
C MET A 61 8.40 -15.45 -8.84
N TYR A 62 8.11 -14.67 -7.81
CA TYR A 62 7.50 -15.21 -6.59
C TYR A 62 6.18 -15.95 -6.81
N PRO A 63 5.21 -15.47 -7.62
CA PRO A 63 3.97 -16.21 -7.90
C PRO A 63 4.21 -17.60 -8.51
N LEU A 64 5.23 -17.73 -9.36
CA LEU A 64 5.60 -19.00 -9.97
C LEU A 64 6.19 -19.95 -8.94
N LEU A 65 7.11 -19.47 -8.11
CA LEU A 65 7.70 -20.24 -7.01
C LEU A 65 6.63 -20.70 -6.04
N LYS A 66 5.69 -19.81 -5.68
CA LYS A 66 4.58 -20.13 -4.79
C LYS A 66 3.71 -21.25 -5.35
N ARG A 67 3.40 -21.24 -6.65
CA ARG A 67 2.66 -22.32 -7.31
C ARG A 67 3.38 -23.66 -7.23
N VAL A 68 4.71 -23.66 -7.40
CA VAL A 68 5.52 -24.89 -7.35
C VAL A 68 5.50 -25.54 -5.98
N TYR A 69 5.79 -24.80 -4.90
CA TYR A 69 5.81 -25.40 -3.56
C TYR A 69 4.38 -25.69 -3.02
N ARG A 70 3.35 -24.91 -3.40
CA ARG A 70 1.97 -25.19 -3.04
C ARG A 70 1.43 -26.46 -3.71
N LYS A 71 1.74 -26.66 -5.01
CA LYS A 71 1.29 -27.84 -5.76
C LYS A 71 1.85 -29.14 -5.15
N ASN A 72 3.10 -29.10 -4.69
CA ASN A 72 3.78 -30.28 -4.17
C ASN A 72 3.55 -30.52 -2.67
N ASN A 73 2.86 -29.60 -1.97
CA ASN A 73 2.73 -29.58 -0.49
C ASN A 73 4.05 -29.92 0.25
N ASN A 74 5.17 -29.51 -0.34
CA ASN A 74 6.50 -29.95 0.07
C ASN A 74 7.17 -28.90 0.94
N MET A 75 6.93 -28.98 2.26
CA MET A 75 7.54 -28.09 3.25
C MET A 75 9.07 -28.15 3.24
N LEU A 76 9.65 -29.31 2.89
CA LEU A 76 11.09 -29.47 2.79
C LEU A 76 11.67 -28.59 1.68
N LEU A 77 11.01 -28.54 0.51
CA LEU A 77 11.42 -27.69 -0.60
C LEU A 77 11.44 -26.20 -0.20
N LEU A 78 10.44 -25.76 0.54
CA LEU A 78 10.39 -24.38 1.05
C LEU A 78 11.52 -24.10 2.05
N HIS A 79 11.84 -25.05 2.94
CA HIS A 79 12.96 -24.91 3.87
C HIS A 79 14.32 -24.86 3.14
N ILE A 80 14.54 -25.74 2.19
CA ILE A 80 15.75 -25.73 1.35
C ILE A 80 15.86 -24.39 0.62
N PHE A 81 14.76 -23.91 0.01
CA PHE A 81 14.74 -22.62 -0.67
C PHE A 81 15.12 -21.47 0.28
N LYS A 82 14.53 -21.41 1.48
CA LYS A 82 14.87 -20.39 2.50
C LYS A 82 16.35 -20.42 2.85
N VAL A 83 16.90 -21.61 3.07
CA VAL A 83 18.32 -21.77 3.41
C VAL A 83 19.21 -21.31 2.25
N CYS A 84 18.91 -21.69 1.02
CA CYS A 84 19.63 -21.23 -0.16
C CYS A 84 19.59 -19.70 -0.31
N VAL A 85 18.43 -19.09 -0.14
CA VAL A 85 18.26 -17.63 -0.17
C VAL A 85 19.12 -16.93 0.87
N VAL A 86 19.13 -17.43 2.12
CA VAL A 86 19.93 -16.87 3.21
C VAL A 86 21.43 -17.00 2.92
N ILE A 87 21.89 -18.20 2.56
CA ILE A 87 23.32 -18.44 2.30
C ILE A 87 23.81 -17.56 1.14
N THR A 88 23.07 -17.54 0.02
CA THR A 88 23.44 -16.73 -1.15
C THR A 88 23.40 -15.24 -0.80
N GLY A 89 22.40 -14.78 -0.05
CA GLY A 89 22.30 -13.38 0.36
C GLY A 89 23.45 -12.95 1.27
N ILE A 90 23.86 -13.80 2.25
CA ILE A 90 25.01 -13.54 3.12
C ILE A 90 26.30 -13.45 2.30
N ILE A 91 26.52 -14.39 1.35
CA ILE A 91 27.69 -14.35 0.47
C ILE A 91 27.70 -13.04 -0.35
N CYS A 92 26.56 -12.64 -0.91
CA CYS A 92 26.47 -11.38 -1.67
C CYS A 92 26.77 -10.16 -0.80
N ILE A 93 26.22 -10.06 0.42
CA ILE A 93 26.52 -8.95 1.35
C ILE A 93 28.02 -8.94 1.68
N ALA A 94 28.62 -10.09 1.98
CA ALA A 94 30.03 -10.19 2.30
C ALA A 94 30.93 -9.75 1.11
N VAL A 95 30.60 -10.17 -0.11
CA VAL A 95 31.36 -9.78 -1.31
C VAL A 95 31.19 -8.29 -1.61
N MET A 96 29.99 -7.72 -1.48
CA MET A 96 29.75 -6.28 -1.65
C MET A 96 30.48 -5.45 -0.58
N GLY A 97 30.51 -5.92 0.67
CA GLY A 97 31.20 -5.23 1.79
C GLY A 97 32.73 -5.31 1.73
N THR A 98 33.31 -6.13 0.87
CA THR A 98 34.74 -6.15 0.61
C THR A 98 35.05 -5.24 -0.58
N HIS A 99 36.14 -4.45 -0.50
CA HIS A 99 36.61 -3.58 -1.60
C HIS A 99 37.12 -4.45 -2.78
N SER A 100 36.20 -5.18 -3.44
CA SER A 100 36.49 -6.09 -4.54
C SER A 100 36.44 -5.37 -5.90
N SER A 101 36.60 -6.11 -6.98
CA SER A 101 36.49 -5.57 -8.34
C SER A 101 35.05 -5.14 -8.66
N TYR A 102 34.92 -4.20 -9.61
CA TYR A 102 33.62 -3.78 -10.16
C TYR A 102 32.71 -4.97 -10.49
N VAL A 103 33.23 -5.97 -11.19
CA VAL A 103 32.46 -7.15 -11.65
C VAL A 103 31.91 -7.94 -10.45
N SER A 104 32.74 -8.12 -9.40
CA SER A 104 32.29 -8.87 -8.20
C SER A 104 31.18 -8.15 -7.45
N ILE A 105 31.32 -6.83 -7.24
CA ILE A 105 30.31 -6.01 -6.58
C ILE A 105 29.02 -5.99 -7.41
N PHE A 106 29.14 -5.78 -8.74
CA PHE A 106 27.99 -5.69 -9.63
C PHE A 106 27.20 -7.01 -9.70
N ILE A 107 27.87 -8.15 -9.89
CA ILE A 107 27.20 -9.45 -9.94
C ILE A 107 26.55 -9.79 -8.59
N SER A 108 27.26 -9.55 -7.48
CA SER A 108 26.69 -9.77 -6.15
C SER A 108 25.48 -8.91 -5.88
N GLY A 109 25.51 -7.64 -6.30
CA GLY A 109 24.36 -6.74 -6.26
C GLY A 109 23.18 -7.28 -7.06
N CYS A 110 23.39 -7.65 -8.32
CA CYS A 110 22.35 -8.22 -9.18
C CYS A 110 21.71 -9.47 -8.56
N VAL A 111 22.53 -10.42 -8.07
CA VAL A 111 22.01 -11.65 -7.43
C VAL A 111 21.25 -11.34 -6.15
N PHE A 112 21.78 -10.44 -5.31
CA PHE A 112 21.13 -10.05 -4.07
C PHE A 112 19.78 -9.37 -4.32
N PHE A 113 19.71 -8.42 -5.23
CA PHE A 113 18.46 -7.70 -5.53
C PHE A 113 17.43 -8.58 -6.25
N ALA A 114 17.84 -9.58 -7.05
CA ALA A 114 16.93 -10.61 -7.55
C ALA A 114 16.27 -11.38 -6.38
N ILE A 115 17.08 -11.79 -5.40
CA ILE A 115 16.59 -12.45 -4.18
C ILE A 115 15.66 -11.53 -3.39
N MET A 116 16.05 -10.27 -3.20
CA MET A 116 15.24 -9.29 -2.47
C MET A 116 13.91 -9.00 -3.16
N GLY A 117 13.86 -9.09 -4.49
CA GLY A 117 12.58 -9.04 -5.23
C GLY A 117 11.64 -10.18 -4.86
N ILE A 118 12.16 -11.43 -4.80
CA ILE A 118 11.36 -12.60 -4.40
C ILE A 118 10.89 -12.48 -2.95
N VAL A 119 11.78 -12.12 -2.04
CA VAL A 119 11.48 -11.92 -0.62
C VAL A 119 10.48 -10.78 -0.43
N GLY A 120 10.67 -9.67 -1.13
CA GLY A 120 9.78 -8.52 -1.10
C GLY A 120 8.35 -8.87 -1.53
N SER A 121 8.21 -9.62 -2.64
CA SER A 121 6.88 -10.08 -3.08
C SER A 121 6.22 -10.98 -2.03
N ALA A 122 6.97 -11.90 -1.41
CA ALA A 122 6.46 -12.78 -0.35
C ALA A 122 5.98 -11.99 0.88
N VAL A 123 6.75 -10.99 1.30
CA VAL A 123 6.43 -10.14 2.46
C VAL A 123 5.18 -9.29 2.22
N HIS A 124 5.10 -8.64 1.07
CA HIS A 124 3.92 -7.84 0.70
C HIS A 124 2.66 -8.72 0.56
N TYR A 125 2.81 -9.92 -0.02
CA TYR A 125 1.72 -10.89 -0.08
C TYR A 125 1.27 -11.35 1.32
N SER A 126 2.19 -11.61 2.24
CA SER A 126 1.85 -11.96 3.63
C SER A 126 1.01 -10.87 4.31
N LEU A 127 1.34 -9.58 4.08
CA LEU A 127 0.52 -8.48 4.58
C LEU A 127 -0.87 -8.46 3.92
N ALA A 128 -0.93 -8.61 2.59
CA ALA A 128 -2.17 -8.56 1.84
C ALA A 128 -3.18 -9.62 2.28
N VAL A 129 -2.76 -10.86 2.52
CA VAL A 129 -3.67 -11.93 2.97
C VAL A 129 -4.12 -11.80 4.42
N ASN A 130 -3.40 -11.04 5.23
CA ASN A 130 -3.73 -10.81 6.62
C ASN A 130 -4.45 -9.47 6.86
N ILE A 131 -4.83 -8.76 5.80
CA ILE A 131 -5.40 -7.41 5.87
C ILE A 131 -6.67 -7.35 6.73
N SER A 132 -7.52 -8.37 6.64
CA SER A 132 -8.76 -8.48 7.42
C SER A 132 -8.55 -8.58 8.94
N ASN A 133 -7.34 -8.98 9.36
CA ASN A 133 -6.98 -9.10 10.76
C ASN A 133 -6.55 -7.77 11.40
N TYR A 134 -6.46 -6.69 10.60
CA TYR A 134 -6.04 -5.38 11.08
C TYR A 134 -7.23 -4.56 11.54
N SER A 135 -7.15 -4.03 12.76
CA SER A 135 -8.08 -3.02 13.28
C SER A 135 -7.75 -1.60 12.80
N MET A 136 -6.52 -1.39 12.29
CA MET A 136 -6.03 -0.10 11.79
C MET A 136 -6.02 -0.06 10.25
N PRO A 137 -6.08 1.12 9.62
CA PRO A 137 -5.89 1.26 8.18
C PRO A 137 -4.55 0.68 7.73
N VAL A 138 -4.55 0.01 6.58
CA VAL A 138 -3.34 -0.63 6.00
C VAL A 138 -2.21 0.38 5.79
N SER A 139 -2.56 1.60 5.36
CA SER A 139 -1.59 2.68 5.19
C SER A 139 -0.83 3.02 6.48
N TYR A 140 -1.47 2.95 7.66
CA TYR A 140 -0.79 3.16 8.95
C TYR A 140 0.27 2.08 9.19
N ALA A 141 -0.10 0.82 8.97
CA ALA A 141 0.84 -0.29 9.13
C ALA A 141 2.05 -0.16 8.21
N ILE A 142 1.82 0.23 6.94
CA ILE A 142 2.86 0.44 5.95
C ILE A 142 3.73 1.66 6.29
N GLY A 143 3.12 2.78 6.69
CA GLY A 143 3.85 4.00 7.08
C GLY A 143 4.74 3.77 8.30
N ILE A 144 4.23 3.07 9.32
CA ILE A 144 5.01 2.68 10.50
C ILE A 144 6.17 1.74 10.10
N ALA A 145 5.87 0.71 9.28
CA ALA A 145 6.88 -0.24 8.86
C ALA A 145 7.98 0.42 8.02
N TYR A 146 7.61 1.32 7.10
CA TYR A 146 8.56 2.07 6.30
C TYR A 146 9.44 2.97 7.18
N ALA A 147 8.84 3.76 8.05
CA ALA A 147 9.55 4.64 8.98
C ALA A 147 10.54 3.86 9.87
N LEU A 148 10.11 2.75 10.45
CA LEU A 148 10.98 1.89 11.27
C LEU A 148 12.16 1.33 10.46
N GLY A 149 11.92 0.84 9.24
CA GLY A 149 12.99 0.30 8.38
C GLY A 149 14.05 1.35 8.05
N VAL A 150 13.61 2.57 7.68
CA VAL A 150 14.50 3.70 7.38
C VAL A 150 15.23 4.20 8.62
N LEU A 151 14.58 4.23 9.80
CA LEU A 151 15.22 4.59 11.06
C LEU A 151 16.29 3.57 11.49
N ILE A 152 16.03 2.26 11.32
CA ILE A 152 17.05 1.23 11.60
C ILE A 152 18.25 1.43 10.69
N GLN A 153 18.03 1.76 9.41
CA GLN A 153 19.14 2.08 8.49
C GLN A 153 19.90 3.34 8.94
N PHE A 154 19.20 4.42 9.33
CA PHE A 154 19.85 5.62 9.85
C PHE A 154 20.72 5.30 11.06
N ILE A 155 20.24 4.49 12.00
CA ILE A 155 20.98 4.07 13.19
C ILE A 155 22.22 3.26 12.79
N ALA A 156 22.07 2.29 11.87
CA ALA A 156 23.18 1.47 11.38
C ALA A 156 24.29 2.36 10.76
N ASN A 157 23.92 3.27 9.87
CA ASN A 157 24.87 4.10 9.13
C ASN A 157 25.56 5.16 9.99
N ASN A 158 24.88 5.73 11.02
CA ASN A 158 25.40 6.90 11.73
C ASN A 158 25.86 6.60 13.16
N ILE A 159 25.29 5.59 13.83
CA ILE A 159 25.65 5.27 15.23
C ILE A 159 26.66 4.13 15.25
N VAL A 160 26.45 3.10 14.45
CA VAL A 160 27.35 1.93 14.40
C VAL A 160 28.65 2.31 13.69
N ASN A 161 28.58 3.05 12.59
CA ASN A 161 29.71 3.61 11.81
C ASN A 161 30.89 2.64 11.63
N ASN A 162 30.56 1.37 11.33
CA ASN A 162 31.53 0.28 11.11
C ASN A 162 30.99 -0.66 10.04
N ASN A 163 31.67 -0.72 8.90
CA ASN A 163 31.26 -1.51 7.74
C ASN A 163 31.02 -2.99 8.05
N LEU A 164 31.85 -3.59 8.92
CA LEU A 164 31.68 -4.98 9.33
C LEU A 164 30.42 -5.16 10.18
N ALA A 165 30.20 -4.28 11.14
CA ALA A 165 29.02 -4.36 12.00
C ALA A 165 27.74 -4.10 11.21
N GLU A 166 27.75 -3.16 10.25
CA GLU A 166 26.64 -2.91 9.32
C GLU A 166 26.32 -4.16 8.48
N SER A 167 27.36 -4.79 7.89
CA SER A 167 27.19 -6.03 7.14
C SER A 167 26.61 -7.17 7.99
N ILE A 168 27.06 -7.30 9.26
CA ILE A 168 26.49 -8.27 10.19
C ILE A 168 25.02 -7.97 10.50
N MET A 169 24.66 -6.71 10.74
CA MET A 169 23.27 -6.30 10.98
C MET A 169 22.37 -6.58 9.77
N LEU A 170 22.85 -6.33 8.55
CA LEU A 170 22.14 -6.67 7.31
C LEU A 170 21.95 -8.19 7.17
N CYS A 171 22.97 -8.99 7.48
CA CYS A 171 22.85 -10.46 7.46
C CYS A 171 21.84 -10.98 8.49
N VAL A 172 21.87 -10.47 9.72
CA VAL A 172 20.88 -10.83 10.76
C VAL A 172 19.48 -10.41 10.32
N GLY A 173 19.33 -9.19 9.80
CA GLY A 173 18.06 -8.71 9.26
C GLY A 173 17.53 -9.61 8.13
N LEU A 174 18.39 -10.04 7.21
CA LEU A 174 18.04 -10.96 6.12
C LEU A 174 17.58 -12.33 6.65
N ILE A 175 18.28 -12.91 7.62
CA ILE A 175 17.89 -14.20 8.21
C ILE A 175 16.50 -14.12 8.83
N VAL A 176 16.26 -13.11 9.67
CA VAL A 176 14.95 -12.89 10.31
C VAL A 176 13.86 -12.63 9.26
N LEU A 177 14.16 -11.80 8.26
CA LEU A 177 13.26 -11.47 7.17
C LEU A 177 12.84 -12.71 6.37
N VAL A 178 13.79 -13.57 5.97
CA VAL A 178 13.50 -14.79 5.19
C VAL A 178 12.77 -15.82 6.03
N TYR A 179 13.14 -15.96 7.31
CA TYR A 179 12.50 -16.94 8.19
C TYR A 179 11.01 -16.65 8.37
N TYR A 180 10.63 -15.38 8.64
CA TYR A 180 9.26 -14.98 8.88
C TYR A 180 8.52 -14.50 7.63
N GLY A 181 9.22 -13.96 6.61
CA GLY A 181 8.62 -13.41 5.40
C GLY A 181 7.95 -14.46 4.50
N PHE A 182 8.51 -15.65 4.44
CA PHE A 182 7.83 -16.81 3.82
C PHE A 182 6.95 -17.52 4.85
N GLY A 183 5.92 -16.84 5.33
CA GLY A 183 4.95 -17.41 6.27
C GLY A 183 4.25 -18.64 5.68
N THR A 184 3.86 -19.55 6.56
CA THR A 184 2.96 -20.64 6.19
C THR A 184 1.62 -20.04 5.82
N ASP A 185 1.19 -20.26 4.56
CA ASP A 185 -0.18 -19.96 4.15
C ASP A 185 -1.12 -20.70 5.11
N SER A 186 -1.69 -19.99 6.07
CA SER A 186 -2.75 -20.58 6.86
C SER A 186 -3.92 -20.80 5.89
N VAL A 187 -4.35 -22.05 5.78
CA VAL A 187 -5.58 -22.45 5.05
C VAL A 187 -6.78 -21.61 5.53
N ALA A 188 -6.69 -21.05 6.73
CA ALA A 188 -7.61 -20.09 7.31
C ALA A 188 -7.77 -18.78 6.52
N ALA A 189 -6.76 -18.34 5.74
CA ALA A 189 -6.86 -17.09 4.98
C ALA A 189 -7.90 -17.15 3.85
N ASN A 190 -8.07 -18.32 3.21
CA ASN A 190 -9.09 -18.51 2.18
C ASN A 190 -10.49 -18.66 2.78
N SER A 191 -10.62 -19.24 3.98
CA SER A 191 -11.89 -19.35 4.71
C SER A 191 -12.31 -18.01 5.32
N ALA A 192 -11.35 -17.17 5.73
CA ALA A 192 -11.63 -15.83 6.25
C ALA A 192 -12.13 -14.88 5.15
N ARG A 193 -11.64 -15.01 3.91
CA ARG A 193 -12.16 -14.24 2.75
C ARG A 193 -13.65 -14.52 2.49
N ALA A 194 -14.10 -15.76 2.70
CA ALA A 194 -15.49 -16.15 2.49
C ALA A 194 -16.41 -15.78 3.68
N ALA A 195 -15.85 -15.63 4.89
CA ALA A 195 -16.61 -15.43 6.12
C ALA A 195 -16.69 -13.97 6.61
N ASP A 196 -15.82 -13.08 6.10
CA ASP A 196 -15.70 -11.72 6.63
C ASP A 196 -16.58 -10.71 5.86
N GLY A 197 -17.86 -10.68 6.20
CA GLY A 197 -18.81 -9.66 5.73
C GLY A 197 -18.54 -8.24 6.25
N ARG A 198 -17.40 -7.97 6.90
CA ARG A 198 -17.10 -6.69 7.58
C ARG A 198 -16.10 -5.78 6.88
N ALA A 199 -15.43 -6.24 5.84
CA ALA A 199 -14.52 -5.39 5.08
C ALA A 199 -15.32 -4.59 4.03
N SER A 200 -15.19 -3.28 4.01
CA SER A 200 -15.61 -2.45 2.89
C SER A 200 -14.81 -2.91 1.66
N TYR A 201 -15.39 -3.78 0.85
CA TYR A 201 -14.75 -4.21 -0.38
C TYR A 201 -14.81 -3.05 -1.37
N ILE A 202 -13.62 -2.57 -1.78
CA ILE A 202 -13.53 -1.78 -2.99
C ILE A 202 -13.82 -2.76 -4.14
N VAL A 203 -14.97 -2.62 -4.77
CA VAL A 203 -15.31 -3.40 -5.95
C VAL A 203 -14.90 -2.60 -7.18
N TYR A 204 -14.17 -3.22 -8.08
CA TYR A 204 -13.79 -2.60 -9.35
C TYR A 204 -14.80 -2.98 -10.44
N LYS A 205 -15.19 -2.03 -11.30
CA LYS A 205 -16.03 -2.32 -12.49
C LYS A 205 -15.35 -3.35 -13.40
N ASN A 206 -14.04 -3.17 -13.58
CA ASN A 206 -13.19 -4.11 -14.30
C ASN A 206 -11.84 -4.19 -13.60
N GLU A 207 -11.56 -5.32 -12.97
CA GLU A 207 -10.32 -5.57 -12.22
C GLU A 207 -9.07 -5.38 -13.08
N LYS A 208 -9.06 -5.94 -14.31
CA LYS A 208 -7.91 -5.83 -15.22
C LYS A 208 -7.62 -4.38 -15.58
N THR A 209 -8.66 -3.61 -15.92
CA THR A 209 -8.53 -2.20 -16.26
C THR A 209 -8.04 -1.39 -15.07
N ALA A 210 -8.57 -1.63 -13.88
CA ALA A 210 -8.15 -0.96 -12.66
C ALA A 210 -6.68 -1.26 -12.33
N GLY A 211 -6.25 -2.53 -12.42
CA GLY A 211 -4.86 -2.93 -12.19
C GLY A 211 -3.89 -2.30 -13.19
N ILE A 212 -4.23 -2.32 -14.49
CA ILE A 212 -3.41 -1.68 -15.53
C ILE A 212 -3.31 -0.17 -15.30
N THR A 213 -4.43 0.48 -14.99
CA THR A 213 -4.44 1.93 -14.72
C THR A 213 -3.60 2.27 -13.50
N LEU A 214 -3.64 1.44 -12.44
CA LEU A 214 -2.80 1.61 -11.26
C LEU A 214 -1.31 1.46 -11.60
N ILE A 215 -0.93 0.49 -12.43
CA ILE A 215 0.44 0.35 -12.96
C ILE A 215 0.86 1.63 -13.70
N ILE A 216 0.00 2.16 -14.57
CA ILE A 216 0.29 3.37 -15.34
C ILE A 216 0.49 4.58 -14.41
N ILE A 217 -0.37 4.76 -13.40
CA ILE A 217 -0.22 5.85 -12.41
C ILE A 217 1.14 5.78 -11.73
N VAL A 218 1.50 4.62 -11.18
CA VAL A 218 2.76 4.46 -10.45
C VAL A 218 3.95 4.59 -11.39
N ALA A 219 3.90 4.05 -12.61
CA ALA A 219 4.96 4.20 -13.60
C ALA A 219 5.19 5.67 -14.00
N LEU A 220 4.12 6.44 -14.23
CA LEU A 220 4.23 7.88 -14.56
C LEU A 220 4.78 8.68 -13.37
N MET A 221 4.32 8.39 -12.14
CA MET A 221 4.89 9.01 -10.94
C MET A 221 6.36 8.64 -10.77
N THR A 222 6.75 7.39 -11.02
CA THR A 222 8.14 6.95 -10.96
C THR A 222 9.04 7.74 -11.90
N CYS A 223 8.57 8.15 -13.09
CA CYS A 223 9.36 8.99 -13.98
C CYS A 223 9.81 10.30 -13.30
N ILE A 224 8.95 10.91 -12.47
CA ILE A 224 9.28 12.12 -11.72
C ILE A 224 10.22 11.78 -10.56
N PHE A 225 9.81 10.84 -9.71
CA PHE A 225 10.54 10.51 -8.48
C PHE A 225 11.91 9.89 -8.76
N SER A 226 12.05 9.04 -9.78
CA SER A 226 13.33 8.46 -10.18
C SER A 226 14.29 9.51 -10.76
N THR A 227 13.79 10.51 -11.49
CA THR A 227 14.65 11.62 -11.96
C THR A 227 15.21 12.40 -10.80
N LEU A 228 14.40 12.68 -9.77
CA LEU A 228 14.85 13.35 -8.54
C LEU A 228 15.81 12.47 -7.73
N ASP A 229 15.55 11.18 -7.64
CA ASP A 229 16.40 10.22 -6.92
C ASP A 229 17.78 10.09 -7.58
N ASN A 230 17.82 9.99 -8.91
CA ASN A 230 19.07 10.00 -9.66
C ASN A 230 19.89 11.29 -9.46
N ALA A 231 19.22 12.46 -9.41
CA ALA A 231 19.89 13.73 -9.11
C ALA A 231 20.49 13.73 -7.70
N VAL A 232 19.77 13.21 -6.73
CA VAL A 232 20.23 13.12 -5.33
C VAL A 232 21.36 12.10 -5.17
N THR A 233 21.27 10.94 -5.84
CA THR A 233 22.33 9.94 -5.86
C THR A 233 23.60 10.48 -6.50
N LEU A 234 23.48 11.28 -7.57
CA LEU A 234 24.62 11.94 -8.20
C LEU A 234 25.32 12.91 -7.25
N VAL A 235 24.56 13.77 -6.54
CA VAL A 235 25.09 14.72 -5.55
C VAL A 235 25.75 14.00 -4.36
N HIS A 236 25.21 12.84 -3.95
CA HIS A 236 25.86 11.98 -2.95
C HIS A 236 27.18 11.41 -3.47
N ALA A 237 27.17 10.90 -4.69
CA ALA A 237 28.35 10.35 -5.34
C ALA A 237 29.46 11.40 -5.58
N GLU A 238 29.11 12.68 -5.69
CA GLU A 238 30.04 13.82 -5.74
C GLU A 238 30.56 14.26 -4.36
N GLY A 239 30.06 13.65 -3.30
CA GLY A 239 30.47 13.95 -1.92
C GLY A 239 29.87 15.23 -1.32
N SER A 240 28.93 15.87 -2.00
CA SER A 240 28.33 17.13 -1.56
C SER A 240 27.31 16.95 -0.42
N VAL A 241 26.58 15.82 -0.40
CA VAL A 241 25.59 15.47 0.62
C VAL A 241 25.62 13.97 0.89
N ASP A 242 25.68 13.58 2.15
CA ASP A 242 25.51 12.18 2.54
C ASP A 242 24.03 11.84 2.73
N ILE A 243 23.47 11.04 1.82
CA ILE A 243 22.07 10.60 1.85
C ILE A 243 21.78 9.63 3.00
N GLY A 244 22.79 9.02 3.59
CA GLY A 244 22.66 8.11 4.75
C GLY A 244 22.38 8.82 6.08
N GLN A 245 22.50 10.16 6.13
CA GLN A 245 22.36 10.95 7.35
C GLN A 245 20.98 11.62 7.49
N THR A 246 20.94 12.94 7.66
CA THR A 246 19.72 13.73 7.87
C THR A 246 18.59 13.42 6.87
N PRO A 247 18.84 13.20 5.55
CA PRO A 247 17.81 12.87 4.60
C PRO A 247 17.01 11.62 4.98
N ARG A 248 17.61 10.61 5.59
CA ARG A 248 16.93 9.40 6.06
C ARG A 248 15.92 9.68 7.16
N VAL A 249 16.20 10.62 8.06
CA VAL A 249 15.25 11.03 9.10
C VAL A 249 14.03 11.69 8.48
N ILE A 250 14.23 12.59 7.51
CA ILE A 250 13.14 13.25 6.78
C ILE A 250 12.29 12.20 6.08
N LEU A 251 12.92 11.23 5.43
CA LEU A 251 12.23 10.13 4.73
C LEU A 251 11.39 9.27 5.70
N ALA A 252 11.93 8.94 6.88
CA ALA A 252 11.20 8.20 7.90
C ALA A 252 9.98 8.96 8.41
N VAL A 253 10.16 10.24 8.76
CA VAL A 253 9.05 11.09 9.22
C VAL A 253 7.98 11.24 8.13
N SER A 254 8.38 11.46 6.88
CA SER A 254 7.43 11.60 5.77
C SER A 254 6.63 10.32 5.53
N GLY A 255 7.26 9.16 5.61
CA GLY A 255 6.58 7.87 5.51
C GLY A 255 5.57 7.64 6.62
N LEU A 256 5.91 8.02 7.86
CA LEU A 256 4.99 7.94 8.99
C LEU A 256 3.78 8.87 8.81
N VAL A 257 4.03 10.12 8.42
CA VAL A 257 2.98 11.11 8.13
C VAL A 257 2.10 10.64 6.98
N ALA A 258 2.71 10.12 5.90
CA ALA A 258 1.97 9.58 4.76
C ALA A 258 1.03 8.45 5.18
N GLY A 259 1.53 7.50 5.98
CA GLY A 259 0.70 6.40 6.51
C GLY A 259 -0.52 6.92 7.24
N TYR A 260 -0.34 7.88 8.13
CA TYR A 260 -1.42 8.51 8.89
C TYR A 260 -2.41 9.24 7.98
N VAL A 261 -1.93 10.14 7.12
CA VAL A 261 -2.77 10.99 6.27
C VAL A 261 -3.55 10.17 5.24
N PHE A 262 -2.94 9.13 4.67
CA PHE A 262 -3.62 8.21 3.75
C PHE A 262 -4.70 7.36 4.44
N GLY A 263 -4.60 7.14 5.75
CA GLY A 263 -5.61 6.41 6.52
C GLY A 263 -6.84 7.23 6.91
N ILE A 264 -6.80 8.56 6.78
CA ILE A 264 -7.92 9.44 7.10
C ILE A 264 -9.12 9.06 6.24
N ASN A 265 -10.29 9.03 6.87
CA ASN A 265 -11.56 8.67 6.24
C ASN A 265 -11.48 7.36 5.43
N LYS A 266 -10.86 6.32 6.03
CA LYS A 266 -10.69 4.98 5.44
C LYS A 266 -9.99 5.00 4.07
N GLY A 267 -9.15 5.98 3.81
CA GLY A 267 -8.36 6.09 2.58
C GLY A 267 -9.07 6.77 1.41
N ALA A 268 -10.22 7.40 1.63
CA ALA A 268 -10.99 8.07 0.57
C ALA A 268 -10.19 9.16 -0.18
N PHE A 269 -9.21 9.78 0.49
CA PHE A 269 -8.44 10.90 -0.06
C PHE A 269 -7.04 10.52 -0.56
N ILE A 270 -6.65 9.25 -0.52
CA ILE A 270 -5.27 8.81 -0.82
C ILE A 270 -4.79 9.31 -2.20
N ASN A 271 -5.63 9.23 -3.24
CA ASN A 271 -5.28 9.65 -4.59
C ASN A 271 -5.14 11.18 -4.70
N ILE A 272 -6.02 11.94 -4.05
CA ILE A 272 -5.98 13.41 -4.05
C ILE A 272 -4.74 13.90 -3.31
N ILE A 273 -4.44 13.31 -2.15
CA ILE A 273 -3.26 13.68 -1.37
C ILE A 273 -2.00 13.39 -2.18
N MET A 274 -1.89 12.20 -2.79
CA MET A 274 -0.72 11.86 -3.60
C MET A 274 -0.59 12.74 -4.84
N TYR A 275 -1.70 13.14 -5.44
CA TYR A 275 -1.72 14.12 -6.52
C TYR A 275 -1.12 15.48 -6.09
N CYS A 276 -1.52 16.00 -4.93
CA CYS A 276 -0.96 17.24 -4.38
C CYS A 276 0.53 17.11 -4.07
N VAL A 277 0.97 15.96 -3.53
CA VAL A 277 2.39 15.68 -3.26
C VAL A 277 3.20 15.63 -4.56
N THR A 278 2.66 15.01 -5.61
CA THR A 278 3.30 14.95 -6.91
C THR A 278 3.42 16.34 -7.55
N LEU A 279 2.38 17.18 -7.42
CA LEU A 279 2.42 18.58 -7.85
C LEU A 279 3.53 19.35 -7.12
N LEU A 280 3.62 19.20 -5.80
CA LEU A 280 4.67 19.83 -5.00
C LEU A 280 6.07 19.40 -5.49
N SER A 281 6.26 18.11 -5.79
CA SER A 281 7.54 17.61 -6.33
C SER A 281 7.89 18.22 -7.68
N VAL A 282 6.92 18.35 -8.58
CA VAL A 282 7.12 19.01 -9.89
C VAL A 282 7.48 20.49 -9.72
N MET A 283 6.81 21.19 -8.80
CA MET A 283 7.14 22.59 -8.50
C MET A 283 8.55 22.73 -7.93
N CYS A 284 8.98 21.80 -7.05
CA CYS A 284 10.34 21.82 -6.52
C CYS A 284 11.39 21.63 -7.59
N VAL A 285 11.17 20.74 -8.57
CA VAL A 285 12.07 20.60 -9.73
C VAL A 285 12.19 21.95 -10.45
N ALA A 286 11.08 22.59 -10.76
CA ALA A 286 11.09 23.88 -11.45
C ALA A 286 11.83 24.97 -10.67
N VAL A 287 11.67 25.02 -9.33
CA VAL A 287 12.36 25.99 -8.48
C VAL A 287 13.88 25.76 -8.45
N ILE A 288 14.32 24.50 -8.36
CA ILE A 288 15.77 24.17 -8.39
C ILE A 288 16.37 24.57 -9.74
N GLU A 289 15.71 24.27 -10.84
CA GLU A 289 16.15 24.60 -12.19
C GLU A 289 16.24 26.11 -12.41
N LEU A 290 15.43 26.91 -11.73
CA LEU A 290 15.49 28.38 -11.75
C LEU A 290 16.59 28.96 -10.82
N GLY A 291 17.47 28.13 -10.26
CA GLY A 291 18.56 28.54 -9.38
C GLY A 291 18.14 28.69 -7.91
N GLY A 292 17.04 28.09 -7.50
CA GLY A 292 16.61 28.04 -6.09
C GLY A 292 17.55 27.21 -5.23
N PRO A 293 17.46 27.33 -3.87
CA PRO A 293 18.33 26.62 -2.96
C PRO A 293 18.15 25.10 -3.05
N PHE A 294 19.22 24.38 -3.40
CA PHE A 294 19.23 22.92 -3.54
C PHE A 294 18.71 22.18 -2.30
N MET A 295 19.05 22.66 -1.10
CA MET A 295 18.59 22.07 0.17
C MET A 295 17.07 22.05 0.34
N ILE A 296 16.37 23.05 -0.19
CA ILE A 296 14.89 23.07 -0.16
C ILE A 296 14.33 21.96 -1.06
N GLY A 297 14.89 21.81 -2.25
CA GLY A 297 14.52 20.73 -3.18
C GLY A 297 14.80 19.34 -2.58
N LEU A 298 15.94 19.18 -1.92
CA LEU A 298 16.31 17.93 -1.25
C LEU A 298 15.29 17.55 -0.15
N VAL A 299 14.92 18.48 0.71
CA VAL A 299 13.92 18.26 1.77
C VAL A 299 12.56 17.92 1.15
N ALA A 300 12.12 18.67 0.14
CA ALA A 300 10.86 18.44 -0.55
C ALA A 300 10.84 17.07 -1.27
N PHE A 301 11.96 16.68 -1.87
CA PHE A 301 12.11 15.35 -2.47
C PHE A 301 11.91 14.24 -1.43
N TYR A 302 12.66 14.27 -0.31
CA TYR A 302 12.57 13.22 0.70
C TYR A 302 11.19 13.18 1.39
N MET A 303 10.56 14.35 1.59
CA MET A 303 9.18 14.40 2.05
C MET A 303 8.24 13.71 1.05
N SER A 304 8.36 14.01 -0.23
CA SER A 304 7.52 13.43 -1.28
C SER A 304 7.79 11.94 -1.51
N ALA A 305 9.06 11.52 -1.44
CA ALA A 305 9.48 10.14 -1.66
C ALA A 305 8.88 9.18 -0.62
N GLY A 306 8.81 9.58 0.65
CA GLY A 306 8.15 8.79 1.69
C GLY A 306 6.65 8.62 1.42
N PHE A 307 5.96 9.69 1.00
CA PHE A 307 4.57 9.60 0.56
C PHE A 307 4.41 8.65 -0.63
N PHE A 308 5.29 8.73 -1.61
CA PHE A 308 5.20 7.90 -2.81
C PHE A 308 5.38 6.41 -2.50
N VAL A 309 6.38 6.05 -1.67
CA VAL A 309 6.59 4.64 -1.28
C VAL A 309 5.40 4.08 -0.51
N VAL A 310 4.86 4.83 0.45
CA VAL A 310 3.68 4.41 1.22
C VAL A 310 2.44 4.33 0.31
N TYR A 311 2.30 5.26 -0.65
CA TYR A 311 1.20 5.27 -1.60
C TYR A 311 1.17 4.00 -2.45
N PHE A 312 2.22 3.73 -3.25
CA PHE A 312 2.17 2.59 -4.16
C PHE A 312 2.10 1.26 -3.39
N THR A 313 2.77 1.15 -2.25
CA THR A 313 2.69 -0.05 -1.43
C THR A 313 1.26 -0.28 -0.92
N THR A 314 0.62 0.77 -0.38
CA THR A 314 -0.77 0.69 0.12
C THR A 314 -1.75 0.32 -1.00
N MET A 315 -1.66 1.01 -2.13
CA MET A 315 -2.60 0.82 -3.25
C MET A 315 -2.52 -0.60 -3.82
N PHE A 316 -1.31 -1.13 -4.04
CA PHE A 316 -1.16 -2.48 -4.58
C PHE A 316 -1.49 -3.57 -3.58
N ILE A 317 -1.22 -3.40 -2.29
CA ILE A 317 -1.65 -4.34 -1.25
C ILE A 317 -3.18 -4.37 -1.14
N GLN A 318 -3.84 -3.21 -1.12
CA GLN A 318 -5.31 -3.15 -1.11
C GLN A 318 -5.91 -3.71 -2.39
N PHE A 319 -5.31 -3.43 -3.55
CA PHE A 319 -5.74 -3.98 -4.83
C PHE A 319 -5.59 -5.51 -4.84
N SER A 320 -4.45 -6.03 -4.40
CA SER A 320 -4.16 -7.47 -4.38
C SER A 320 -5.13 -8.27 -3.52
N TYR A 321 -5.63 -7.69 -2.44
CA TYR A 321 -6.63 -8.34 -1.58
C TYR A 321 -7.93 -8.67 -2.33
N ASN A 322 -8.29 -7.88 -3.33
CA ASN A 322 -9.52 -8.00 -4.10
C ASN A 322 -9.35 -8.74 -5.44
N THR A 323 -8.17 -9.34 -5.71
CA THR A 323 -7.84 -10.00 -6.97
C THR A 323 -7.75 -11.52 -6.83
N ASP A 324 -7.88 -12.23 -7.96
CA ASP A 324 -7.74 -13.69 -8.02
C ASP A 324 -6.29 -14.16 -7.83
N ILE A 325 -5.30 -13.28 -8.09
CA ILE A 325 -3.86 -13.59 -8.01
C ILE A 325 -3.15 -12.59 -7.09
N PRO A 326 -3.45 -12.60 -5.78
CA PRO A 326 -2.91 -11.63 -4.84
C PRO A 326 -1.38 -11.69 -4.71
N GLU A 327 -0.78 -12.85 -4.89
CA GLU A 327 0.68 -13.04 -4.88
C GLU A 327 1.41 -12.30 -6.00
N LEU A 328 0.74 -12.00 -7.12
CA LEU A 328 1.29 -11.20 -8.20
C LEU A 328 1.19 -9.70 -7.89
N TRP A 329 0.01 -9.30 -7.43
CA TRP A 329 -0.29 -7.88 -7.26
C TRP A 329 0.32 -7.24 -6.01
N ALA A 330 0.50 -8.00 -4.94
CA ALA A 330 0.95 -7.44 -3.67
C ALA A 330 2.34 -6.77 -3.76
N GLY A 331 3.29 -7.36 -4.49
CA GLY A 331 4.62 -6.80 -4.71
C GLY A 331 4.74 -5.88 -5.94
N MET A 332 3.67 -5.75 -6.73
CA MET A 332 3.71 -5.07 -8.03
C MET A 332 4.07 -3.58 -7.90
N GLY A 333 3.67 -2.91 -6.82
CA GLY A 333 3.99 -1.50 -6.61
C GLY A 333 5.50 -1.23 -6.62
N ARG A 334 6.27 -2.02 -5.87
CA ARG A 334 7.73 -1.92 -5.86
C ARG A 334 8.33 -2.36 -7.21
N ALA A 335 7.79 -3.41 -7.83
CA ALA A 335 8.25 -3.87 -9.14
C ALA A 335 8.08 -2.78 -10.21
N VAL A 336 6.92 -2.11 -10.27
CA VAL A 336 6.65 -1.02 -11.22
C VAL A 336 7.56 0.18 -10.95
N ASN A 337 7.75 0.55 -9.67
CA ASN A 337 8.67 1.61 -9.30
C ASN A 337 10.11 1.30 -9.77
N ASN A 338 10.62 0.11 -9.49
CA ASN A 338 11.98 -0.26 -9.87
C ASN A 338 12.13 -0.40 -11.39
N ALA A 339 11.12 -0.92 -12.10
CA ALA A 339 11.11 -0.96 -13.57
C ALA A 339 11.13 0.46 -14.17
N GLY A 340 10.33 1.36 -13.62
CA GLY A 340 10.31 2.76 -14.02
C GLY A 340 11.65 3.45 -13.81
N ALA A 341 12.32 3.20 -12.67
CA ALA A 341 13.66 3.73 -12.41
C ALA A 341 14.68 3.33 -13.48
N VAL A 342 14.67 2.07 -13.93
CA VAL A 342 15.53 1.60 -15.02
C VAL A 342 15.22 2.32 -16.34
N ILE A 343 13.94 2.42 -16.69
CA ILE A 343 13.51 3.07 -17.95
C ILE A 343 13.91 4.54 -17.96
N THR A 344 13.81 5.20 -16.82
CA THR A 344 14.11 6.64 -16.70
C THR A 344 15.58 6.94 -16.46
N SER A 345 16.41 5.96 -16.08
CA SER A 345 17.81 6.18 -15.71
C SER A 345 18.61 6.91 -16.80
N PHE A 346 18.54 6.42 -18.02
CA PHE A 346 19.26 7.02 -19.14
C PHE A 346 18.68 8.40 -19.52
N THR A 347 17.37 8.53 -19.57
CA THR A 347 16.70 9.80 -19.94
C THR A 347 16.87 10.85 -18.86
N SER A 348 16.88 10.49 -17.58
CA SER A 348 17.08 11.43 -16.49
C SER A 348 18.51 11.98 -16.43
N VAL A 349 19.53 11.14 -16.64
CA VAL A 349 20.94 11.59 -16.72
C VAL A 349 21.13 12.53 -17.91
N LEU A 350 20.55 12.24 -19.08
CA LEU A 350 20.58 13.14 -20.24
C LEU A 350 19.85 14.46 -19.96
N LEU A 351 18.69 14.43 -19.31
CA LEU A 351 17.94 15.63 -18.96
C LEU A 351 18.73 16.51 -17.97
N LEU A 352 19.28 15.91 -16.93
CA LEU A 352 20.08 16.61 -15.92
C LEU A 352 21.38 17.20 -16.52
N SER A 353 22.01 16.49 -17.48
CA SER A 353 23.23 16.97 -18.14
C SER A 353 22.97 18.05 -19.20
N SER A 354 21.76 18.12 -19.77
CA SER A 354 21.42 19.07 -20.84
C SER A 354 21.28 20.51 -20.35
N ALA A 355 21.15 20.74 -19.04
CA ALA A 355 20.96 22.03 -18.38
C ALA A 355 19.86 22.92 -19.02
N ASN A 356 18.90 22.32 -19.75
CA ASN A 356 17.82 23.05 -20.39
C ASN A 356 16.55 23.03 -19.51
N THR A 357 16.46 24.01 -18.64
CA THR A 357 15.38 24.22 -17.68
C THR A 357 13.99 24.17 -18.32
N MET A 358 13.86 24.70 -19.55
CA MET A 358 12.56 24.72 -20.23
C MET A 358 12.11 23.31 -20.60
N ILE A 359 13.00 22.45 -21.10
CA ILE A 359 12.68 21.07 -21.47
C ILE A 359 12.26 20.27 -20.23
N ILE A 360 13.01 20.39 -19.14
CA ILE A 360 12.72 19.68 -17.87
C ILE A 360 11.34 20.10 -17.34
N SER A 361 11.05 21.40 -17.32
CA SER A 361 9.76 21.92 -16.87
C SER A 361 8.59 21.45 -17.74
N VAL A 362 8.75 21.44 -19.06
CA VAL A 362 7.72 20.96 -19.98
C VAL A 362 7.46 19.48 -19.80
N VAL A 363 8.51 18.65 -19.71
CA VAL A 363 8.39 17.20 -19.48
C VAL A 363 7.67 16.93 -18.17
N ALA A 364 8.05 17.63 -17.09
CA ALA A 364 7.41 17.48 -15.77
C ALA A 364 5.90 17.84 -15.80
N LEU A 365 5.52 18.92 -16.49
CA LEU A 365 4.13 19.32 -16.66
C LEU A 365 3.33 18.32 -17.50
N VAL A 366 3.91 17.78 -18.57
CA VAL A 366 3.27 16.73 -19.39
C VAL A 366 3.04 15.47 -18.58
N LEU A 367 4.05 15.02 -17.81
CA LEU A 367 3.91 13.87 -16.93
C LEU A 367 2.82 14.09 -15.89
N PHE A 368 2.77 15.28 -15.28
CA PHE A 368 1.74 15.64 -14.32
C PHE A 368 0.33 15.61 -14.93
N ALA A 369 0.16 16.13 -16.16
CA ALA A 369 -1.10 16.08 -16.88
C ALA A 369 -1.53 14.62 -17.17
N LEU A 370 -0.59 13.75 -17.59
CA LEU A 370 -0.86 12.33 -17.82
C LEU A 370 -1.24 11.60 -16.52
N ILE A 371 -0.57 11.90 -15.40
CA ILE A 371 -0.91 11.38 -14.08
C ILE A 371 -2.34 11.79 -13.70
N SER A 372 -2.73 13.03 -13.95
CA SER A 372 -4.08 13.54 -13.68
C SER A 372 -5.15 12.73 -14.41
N VAL A 373 -4.94 12.49 -15.71
CA VAL A 373 -5.85 11.67 -16.54
C VAL A 373 -5.89 10.22 -16.03
N ALA A 374 -4.75 9.64 -15.68
CA ALA A 374 -4.68 8.27 -15.20
C ALA A 374 -5.38 8.10 -13.82
N ILE A 375 -5.21 9.06 -12.89
CA ILE A 375 -5.94 9.05 -11.60
C ILE A 375 -7.45 9.18 -11.83
N TYR A 376 -7.88 10.05 -12.73
CA TYR A 376 -9.29 10.15 -13.10
C TYR A 376 -9.83 8.83 -13.67
N ALA A 377 -9.10 8.23 -14.62
CA ALA A 377 -9.48 6.94 -15.20
C ALA A 377 -9.56 5.83 -14.13
N TYR A 378 -8.62 5.79 -13.18
CA TYR A 378 -8.67 4.85 -12.07
C TYR A 378 -9.89 5.09 -11.16
N SER A 379 -10.19 6.33 -10.84
CA SER A 379 -11.34 6.68 -9.98
C SER A 379 -12.67 6.24 -10.60
N THR A 380 -12.81 6.22 -11.92
CA THR A 380 -14.01 5.74 -12.62
C THR A 380 -14.19 4.22 -12.54
N GLN A 381 -13.13 3.46 -12.22
CA GLN A 381 -13.19 2.01 -12.01
C GLN A 381 -13.64 1.64 -10.60
N LEU A 382 -13.54 2.56 -9.63
CA LEU A 382 -13.94 2.32 -8.26
C LEU A 382 -15.47 2.34 -8.17
N VAL A 383 -16.05 1.19 -7.83
CA VAL A 383 -17.42 1.13 -7.33
C VAL A 383 -17.29 1.09 -5.82
N ILE A 384 -17.59 2.20 -5.15
CA ILE A 384 -17.76 2.17 -3.71
C ILE A 384 -19.04 1.36 -3.48
N SER A 385 -18.91 0.05 -3.38
CA SER A 385 -19.94 -0.75 -2.76
C SER A 385 -19.87 -0.38 -1.27
N VAL A 386 -20.61 0.64 -0.89
CA VAL A 386 -21.15 0.68 0.45
C VAL A 386 -22.08 -0.54 0.48
N LYS A 387 -21.53 -1.74 0.70
CA LYS A 387 -22.32 -2.71 1.41
C LYS A 387 -22.53 -2.02 2.75
N GLU A 388 -23.71 -1.48 2.93
CA GLU A 388 -24.28 -1.41 4.26
C GLU A 388 -23.84 -2.67 4.97
N PRO A 389 -23.36 -2.58 6.24
CA PRO A 389 -23.04 -3.79 6.96
C PRO A 389 -24.18 -4.73 6.64
N VAL A 390 -23.86 -5.91 6.08
CA VAL A 390 -24.84 -6.98 6.01
C VAL A 390 -25.30 -7.02 7.44
N SER A 391 -26.42 -6.36 7.65
CA SER A 391 -27.13 -6.44 8.90
C SER A 391 -27.21 -7.95 9.10
N THR A 392 -26.45 -8.42 10.06
CA THR A 392 -26.71 -9.73 10.61
C THR A 392 -28.21 -9.74 10.77
N GLU A 393 -28.90 -10.46 9.87
CA GLU A 393 -30.35 -10.57 9.89
C GLU A 393 -30.96 -10.78 11.30
N PRO A 394 -30.23 -11.23 12.32
CA PRO A 394 -30.83 -11.29 13.65
C PRO A 394 -31.08 -9.91 14.31
N ALA A 395 -30.33 -8.83 14.04
CA ALA A 395 -30.48 -7.61 14.87
C ALA A 395 -31.56 -6.63 14.37
N VAL A 396 -31.74 -6.48 13.04
CA VAL A 396 -32.80 -5.60 12.49
C VAL A 396 -34.15 -6.32 12.60
N ASN A 397 -34.15 -7.63 12.33
CA ASN A 397 -35.34 -8.46 12.54
C ASN A 397 -35.71 -8.51 14.04
N TYR A 398 -34.71 -8.59 14.94
CA TYR A 398 -34.94 -8.59 16.38
C TYR A 398 -35.57 -7.26 16.88
N LYS A 399 -35.07 -6.11 16.46
CA LYS A 399 -35.66 -4.81 16.86
C LYS A 399 -37.09 -4.65 16.33
N LEU A 400 -37.33 -5.01 15.05
CA LEU A 400 -38.65 -4.96 14.43
C LEU A 400 -39.61 -5.92 15.13
N GLU A 401 -39.22 -7.16 15.40
CA GLU A 401 -40.04 -8.16 16.10
C GLU A 401 -40.41 -7.69 17.52
N ARG A 402 -39.43 -7.14 18.25
CA ARG A 402 -39.68 -6.60 19.60
C ARG A 402 -40.59 -5.39 19.58
N PHE A 403 -40.41 -4.48 18.59
CA PHE A 403 -41.29 -3.33 18.41
C PHE A 403 -42.71 -3.79 18.09
N VAL A 404 -42.87 -4.76 17.18
CA VAL A 404 -44.17 -5.35 16.83
C VAL A 404 -44.87 -5.97 18.03
N GLN A 405 -44.12 -6.68 18.88
CA GLN A 405 -44.64 -7.25 20.14
C GLN A 405 -45.02 -6.15 21.14
N ALA A 406 -44.17 -5.16 21.35
CA ALA A 406 -44.39 -4.09 22.33
C ALA A 406 -45.67 -3.26 22.02
N TYR A 407 -45.92 -3.03 20.71
CA TYR A 407 -47.08 -2.24 20.25
C TYR A 407 -48.22 -3.08 19.67
N SER A 408 -48.15 -4.40 19.78
CA SER A 408 -49.17 -5.35 19.28
C SER A 408 -49.57 -5.07 17.83
N LEU A 409 -48.55 -4.90 16.96
CA LEU A 409 -48.79 -4.70 15.53
C LEU A 409 -49.14 -6.02 14.86
N THR A 410 -50.06 -5.96 13.89
CA THR A 410 -50.41 -7.10 13.03
C THR A 410 -49.32 -7.38 11.99
N GLU A 411 -49.27 -8.58 11.40
CA GLU A 411 -48.29 -8.91 10.34
C GLU A 411 -48.34 -7.91 9.18
N ARG A 412 -49.53 -7.43 8.81
CA ARG A 412 -49.68 -6.44 7.75
C ARG A 412 -49.18 -5.04 8.13
N GLU A 413 -49.33 -4.65 9.40
CA GLU A 413 -48.75 -3.42 9.96
C GLU A 413 -47.25 -3.52 10.11
N LYS A 414 -46.71 -4.71 10.42
CA LYS A 414 -45.29 -5.00 10.42
C LYS A 414 -44.68 -4.81 9.02
N GLU A 415 -45.28 -5.39 7.97
CA GLU A 415 -44.84 -5.22 6.57
C GLU A 415 -44.84 -3.74 6.18
N VAL A 416 -45.89 -2.99 6.54
CA VAL A 416 -45.97 -1.56 6.28
C VAL A 416 -44.88 -0.79 7.02
N LEU A 417 -44.64 -1.07 8.29
CA LEU A 417 -43.59 -0.44 9.07
C LEU A 417 -42.21 -0.73 8.50
N GLN A 418 -41.94 -1.97 8.11
CA GLN A 418 -40.69 -2.38 7.49
C GLN A 418 -40.42 -1.58 6.21
N VAL A 419 -41.37 -1.52 5.28
CA VAL A 419 -41.21 -0.75 4.04
C VAL A 419 -41.08 0.75 4.29
N LEU A 420 -41.74 1.29 5.31
CA LEU A 420 -41.60 2.68 5.71
C LEU A 420 -40.22 3.02 6.26
N THR A 421 -39.54 2.10 6.92
CA THR A 421 -38.21 2.29 7.50
C THR A 421 -37.08 1.98 6.51
N GLU A 422 -37.32 1.13 5.50
CA GLU A 422 -36.34 0.73 4.50
C GLU A 422 -36.34 1.61 3.22
N SER A 423 -37.39 2.41 3.00
CA SER A 423 -37.56 3.17 1.76
C SER A 423 -37.95 4.63 1.98
N ASP A 424 -37.21 5.54 1.33
CA ASP A 424 -37.51 6.98 1.28
C ASP A 424 -38.58 7.32 0.20
N GLY A 425 -39.20 6.33 -0.41
CA GLY A 425 -40.16 6.50 -1.50
C GLY A 425 -41.41 7.30 -1.13
N ASN A 426 -42.05 7.90 -2.14
CA ASN A 426 -43.31 8.57 -1.96
C ASN A 426 -44.44 7.55 -1.68
N VAL A 427 -45.58 8.03 -1.15
CA VAL A 427 -46.72 7.15 -0.77
C VAL A 427 -47.23 6.28 -1.92
N SER A 428 -47.09 6.73 -3.16
CA SER A 428 -47.51 5.99 -4.34
C SER A 428 -46.59 4.81 -4.62
N GLU A 429 -45.30 5.01 -4.48
CA GLU A 429 -44.26 3.98 -4.65
C GLU A 429 -44.37 2.91 -3.56
N LEU A 430 -44.51 3.37 -2.30
CA LEU A 430 -44.68 2.44 -1.15
C LEU A 430 -45.95 1.60 -1.28
N ALA A 431 -47.06 2.18 -1.72
CA ALA A 431 -48.31 1.46 -1.95
C ALA A 431 -48.16 0.43 -3.06
N SER A 432 -47.42 0.73 -4.15
CA SER A 432 -47.14 -0.22 -5.22
C SER A 432 -46.23 -1.36 -4.77
N THR A 433 -45.21 -1.06 -3.96
CA THR A 433 -44.30 -2.08 -3.38
C THR A 433 -45.08 -3.09 -2.51
N LEU A 434 -46.03 -2.60 -1.72
CA LEU A 434 -46.87 -3.41 -0.84
C LEU A 434 -48.09 -3.99 -1.53
N CYS A 435 -48.24 -3.84 -2.87
CA CYS A 435 -49.37 -4.30 -3.66
C CYS A 435 -50.72 -3.86 -3.07
N MET A 436 -50.84 -2.62 -2.59
CA MET A 436 -52.08 -2.09 -2.01
C MET A 436 -52.41 -0.71 -2.55
N SER A 437 -53.70 -0.27 -2.33
CA SER A 437 -54.09 1.09 -2.66
C SER A 437 -53.51 2.14 -1.69
N ARG A 438 -53.32 3.36 -2.15
CA ARG A 438 -52.85 4.48 -1.27
C ARG A 438 -53.78 4.66 -0.06
N SER A 439 -55.08 4.50 -0.21
CA SER A 439 -56.02 4.62 0.90
C SER A 439 -55.89 3.48 1.91
N ALA A 440 -55.54 2.28 1.47
CA ALA A 440 -55.23 1.14 2.35
C ALA A 440 -53.94 1.39 3.13
N LEU A 441 -52.90 1.89 2.45
CA LEU A 441 -51.63 2.25 3.10
C LEU A 441 -51.84 3.31 4.19
N TYR A 442 -52.56 4.37 3.90
CA TYR A 442 -52.89 5.41 4.91
C TYR A 442 -53.64 4.84 6.11
N ARG A 443 -54.58 3.89 5.90
CA ARG A 443 -55.28 3.24 7.03
C ARG A 443 -54.34 2.46 7.91
N HIS A 444 -53.40 1.72 7.33
CA HIS A 444 -52.39 0.99 8.12
C HIS A 444 -51.46 1.96 8.87
N ILE A 445 -50.96 3.02 8.21
CA ILE A 445 -50.13 4.04 8.89
C ILE A 445 -50.89 4.67 10.06
N SER A 446 -52.18 5.01 9.87
CA SER A 446 -53.02 5.59 10.95
C SER A 446 -53.21 4.60 12.10
N ALA A 447 -53.41 3.30 11.82
CA ALA A 447 -53.54 2.29 12.84
C ALA A 447 -52.24 2.10 13.63
N ILE A 448 -51.09 2.13 12.96
CA ILE A 448 -49.77 2.06 13.63
C ILE A 448 -49.56 3.32 14.49
N ASN A 449 -49.87 4.51 13.95
CA ASN A 449 -49.73 5.76 14.70
C ASN A 449 -50.61 5.76 15.96
N GLU A 450 -51.82 5.24 15.90
CA GLU A 450 -52.69 5.11 17.07
C GLU A 450 -52.09 4.16 18.12
N LYS A 451 -51.52 3.05 17.70
CA LYS A 451 -50.89 2.06 18.61
C LYS A 451 -49.60 2.57 19.21
N THR A 452 -48.86 3.44 18.52
CA THR A 452 -47.56 3.97 18.94
C THR A 452 -47.63 5.39 19.54
N ASP A 453 -48.83 5.96 19.64
CA ASP A 453 -49.06 7.35 20.07
C ASP A 453 -48.24 8.36 19.25
N THR A 454 -48.17 8.15 17.94
CA THR A 454 -47.51 9.04 16.99
C THR A 454 -48.54 9.70 16.08
N SER A 455 -48.24 10.91 15.54
CA SER A 455 -49.20 11.70 14.78
C SER A 455 -48.95 11.77 13.28
N SER A 456 -47.85 11.22 12.81
CA SER A 456 -47.44 11.31 11.38
C SER A 456 -46.51 10.19 10.95
N ARG A 457 -46.42 9.97 9.63
CA ARG A 457 -45.47 9.01 9.04
C ARG A 457 -44.02 9.30 9.50
N ILE A 458 -43.60 10.55 9.45
CA ILE A 458 -42.24 10.96 9.85
C ILE A 458 -42.05 10.75 11.34
N GLY A 459 -43.04 11.11 12.16
CA GLY A 459 -43.01 10.89 13.61
C GLY A 459 -42.93 9.41 13.97
N LEU A 460 -43.62 8.53 13.24
CA LEU A 460 -43.56 7.10 13.43
C LEU A 460 -42.14 6.54 13.11
N ILE A 461 -41.56 6.97 11.99
CA ILE A 461 -40.19 6.55 11.61
C ILE A 461 -39.18 7.02 12.63
N GLN A 462 -39.24 8.28 13.06
CA GLN A 462 -38.36 8.82 14.10
C GLN A 462 -38.52 8.07 15.43
N PHE A 463 -39.77 7.79 15.82
CA PHE A 463 -40.07 7.04 17.03
C PHE A 463 -39.51 5.62 16.99
N TYR A 464 -39.68 4.89 15.88
CA TYR A 464 -39.09 3.57 15.68
C TYR A 464 -37.58 3.59 15.81
N TYR A 465 -36.87 4.57 15.20
CA TYR A 465 -35.40 4.64 15.29
C TYR A 465 -34.90 5.02 16.68
N SER A 466 -35.64 5.89 17.40
CA SER A 466 -35.29 6.31 18.76
C SER A 466 -35.71 5.30 19.84
N TRP A 467 -36.60 4.35 19.50
CA TRP A 467 -37.09 3.35 20.45
C TRP A 467 -35.97 2.40 20.86
N SER A 468 -35.75 2.27 22.17
CA SER A 468 -34.88 1.30 22.83
C SER A 468 -35.65 0.51 23.85
N GLU A 469 -35.45 -0.78 23.91
CA GLU A 469 -36.02 -1.63 24.97
C GLU A 469 -35.31 -1.24 26.28
N ASN A 470 -36.07 -0.75 27.28
CA ASN A 470 -35.58 -0.58 28.66
C ASN A 470 -35.58 -1.90 29.39
#